data_210eb194188bc309df4511dc9b7a8e7e
#
_entry.id   210eb194188bc309df4511dc9b7a8e7e
#
_cell.length_a   1.000
_cell.length_b   1.000
_cell.length_c   1.000
_cell.angle_alpha   90.00
_cell.angle_beta   90.00
_cell.angle_gamma   90.00
#
_symmetry.space_group_name_H-M   'P 1'
#
loop_
_entity.id
_entity.type
_entity.pdbx_description
1 polymer ?
#
loop_
_entity_poly.entity_id
_entity_poly.type
_entity_poly.pdbx_seq_one_letter_code
_entity_poly.pdbx_strand_id
1 'polypeptide(L)'
;MVHPPYNGTKTLVANNSKLNSGAAQLTDGAGQIRDGSGQLYDGSKELGDGLKKLDDGSDTLQSSLADGAETVKENKAGDVNYEMIAAPVDDDEAKMTEVPNNGHAMAPYMMSVGLWVGALAFCLMYPLTKYNGKLKSGFAWWGSKASVLYPLALLQGVLVIFLLHVFDGFTPAQMGKAVAFACLTSVAFTSIMYFFNISLGKVGSFLMLVFMVIQLAGSAGTYPVQLSPAFVSKIHAWVPFTYSVDAFRSVICAGESIRTPVIVMCVITIVFTILTIIEFQFRTRRIKAGKPIFHDFLEEKGLA
;
A
#
# COMPACT_ATOMS: atom_id res chain seq x y z
N MET A 1 66.47 76.85 -0.92
CA MET A 1 66.06 75.58 -0.35
C MET A 1 64.97 75.85 0.69
N VAL A 2 63.70 75.77 0.31
CA VAL A 2 62.58 75.91 1.23
C VAL A 2 61.57 74.77 0.92
N HIS A 3 61.80 73.57 1.41
CA HIS A 3 60.88 72.44 1.16
C HIS A 3 60.41 71.66 2.41
N PRO A 4 60.78 71.91 3.68
CA PRO A 4 60.24 71.17 4.82
C PRO A 4 58.80 71.59 5.23
N PRO A 5 58.40 72.92 5.22
CA PRO A 5 57.04 73.24 5.71
C PRO A 5 55.88 72.81 4.84
N TYR A 6 56.09 72.65 3.51
CA TYR A 6 55.05 72.31 2.54
C TYR A 6 54.57 70.82 2.69
N ASN A 7 55.47 69.91 2.97
CA ASN A 7 55.09 68.51 3.18
C ASN A 7 54.39 68.28 4.52
N GLY A 8 54.77 69.04 5.55
CA GLY A 8 54.10 69.03 6.84
C GLY A 8 52.65 69.50 6.79
N THR A 9 52.41 70.62 6.08
CA THR A 9 51.04 71.14 5.87
C THR A 9 50.17 70.20 5.05
N LYS A 10 50.69 69.52 4.02
CA LYS A 10 49.98 68.57 3.20
C LYS A 10 49.55 67.34 4.01
N THR A 11 50.44 66.84 4.87
CA THR A 11 50.17 65.77 5.79
C THR A 11 49.12 66.18 6.86
N LEU A 12 49.18 67.42 7.34
CA LEU A 12 48.21 67.96 8.31
C LEU A 12 46.79 68.01 7.68
N VAL A 13 46.70 68.53 6.45
CA VAL A 13 45.41 68.58 5.70
C VAL A 13 44.85 67.18 5.46
N ALA A 14 45.69 66.22 5.06
CA ALA A 14 45.25 64.82 4.85
C ALA A 14 44.79 64.19 6.17
N ASN A 15 45.47 64.43 7.29
CA ASN A 15 45.03 63.91 8.58
C ASN A 15 43.75 64.61 9.09
N ASN A 16 43.59 65.91 8.81
CA ASN A 16 42.34 66.62 9.15
C ASN A 16 41.14 66.10 8.34
N SER A 17 41.36 65.76 7.06
CA SER A 17 40.33 65.09 6.23
C SER A 17 39.95 63.74 6.79
N LYS A 18 40.92 62.92 7.22
CA LYS A 18 40.66 61.63 7.87
C LYS A 18 39.93 61.79 9.19
N LEU A 19 40.28 62.78 9.98
CA LEU A 19 39.61 63.08 11.24
C LEU A 19 38.14 63.46 11.02
N ASN A 20 37.89 64.34 10.06
CA ASN A 20 36.53 64.77 9.72
C ASN A 20 35.69 63.59 9.20
N SER A 21 36.27 62.71 8.35
CA SER A 21 35.61 61.50 7.89
C SER A 21 35.30 60.55 9.03
N GLY A 22 36.25 60.35 9.95
CA GLY A 22 36.04 59.51 11.16
C GLY A 22 34.96 60.08 12.08
N ALA A 23 34.95 61.42 12.28
CA ALA A 23 33.92 62.09 13.07
C ALA A 23 32.51 61.96 12.41
N ALA A 24 32.41 62.04 11.09
CA ALA A 24 31.15 61.81 10.38
C ALA A 24 30.67 60.36 10.59
N GLN A 25 31.55 59.36 10.41
CA GLN A 25 31.22 57.95 10.63
C GLN A 25 30.78 57.69 12.10
N LEU A 26 31.41 58.33 13.05
CA LEU A 26 31.02 58.20 14.47
C LEU A 26 29.63 58.81 14.70
N THR A 27 29.33 59.95 14.08
CA THR A 27 28.01 60.58 14.17
C THR A 27 26.92 59.71 13.54
N ASP A 28 27.20 59.10 12.38
CA ASP A 28 26.27 58.18 11.71
C ASP A 28 26.06 56.88 12.58
N GLY A 29 27.14 56.32 13.10
CA GLY A 29 27.07 55.20 14.01
C GLY A 29 26.27 55.49 15.29
N ALA A 30 26.46 56.66 15.88
CA ALA A 30 25.68 57.11 17.01
C ALA A 30 24.18 57.26 16.69
N GLY A 31 23.89 57.75 15.48
CA GLY A 31 22.52 57.81 14.94
C GLY A 31 21.88 56.40 14.85
N GLN A 32 22.60 55.47 14.27
CA GLN A 32 22.11 54.09 14.14
C GLN A 32 21.87 53.41 15.50
N ILE A 33 22.75 53.64 16.48
CA ILE A 33 22.58 53.14 17.86
C ILE A 33 21.33 53.75 18.48
N ARG A 34 21.12 55.06 18.33
CA ARG A 34 19.93 55.75 18.85
C ARG A 34 18.64 55.16 18.24
N ASP A 35 18.62 54.97 16.91
CA ASP A 35 17.46 54.46 16.21
C ASP A 35 17.19 52.98 16.56
N GLY A 36 18.24 52.15 16.64
CA GLY A 36 18.16 50.79 17.12
C GLY A 36 17.68 50.69 18.59
N SER A 37 18.13 51.60 19.45
CA SER A 37 17.64 51.68 20.82
C SER A 37 16.16 52.08 20.92
N GLY A 38 15.73 52.97 20.03
CA GLY A 38 14.31 53.31 19.88
C GLY A 38 13.45 52.09 19.48
N GLN A 39 13.89 51.36 18.47
CA GLN A 39 13.21 50.13 18.02
C GLN A 39 13.16 49.07 19.12
N LEU A 40 14.25 48.92 19.88
CA LEU A 40 14.28 47.97 21.01
C LEU A 40 13.31 48.38 22.15
N TYR A 41 13.21 49.66 22.40
CA TYR A 41 12.26 50.20 23.37
C TYR A 41 10.80 49.96 22.96
N ASP A 42 10.48 50.27 21.71
CA ASP A 42 9.14 50.03 21.13
C ASP A 42 8.78 48.56 21.12
N GLY A 43 9.71 47.69 20.67
CA GLY A 43 9.53 46.23 20.72
C GLY A 43 9.35 45.67 22.14
N SER A 44 10.08 46.24 23.13
CA SER A 44 9.92 45.86 24.54
C SER A 44 8.55 46.26 25.08
N LYS A 45 8.04 47.40 24.64
CA LYS A 45 6.70 47.87 25.03
C LYS A 45 5.63 46.99 24.43
N GLU A 46 5.76 46.66 23.15
CA GLU A 46 4.83 45.75 22.43
C GLU A 46 4.81 44.35 23.08
N LEU A 47 5.98 43.83 23.48
CA LEU A 47 6.09 42.59 24.22
C LEU A 47 5.39 42.69 25.59
N GLY A 48 5.55 43.80 26.30
CA GLY A 48 4.83 44.04 27.56
C GLY A 48 3.30 44.05 27.40
N ASP A 49 2.82 44.72 26.37
CA ASP A 49 1.39 44.72 26.02
C ASP A 49 0.89 43.34 25.61
N GLY A 50 1.70 42.57 24.88
CA GLY A 50 1.43 41.18 24.53
C GLY A 50 1.33 40.23 25.73
N LEU A 51 2.26 40.38 26.68
CA LEU A 51 2.25 39.62 27.95
C LEU A 51 1.02 39.92 28.78
N LYS A 52 0.62 41.22 28.86
CA LYS A 52 -0.59 41.60 29.56
C LYS A 52 -1.85 40.99 28.94
N LYS A 53 -1.96 40.98 27.60
CA LYS A 53 -3.08 40.30 26.89
C LYS A 53 -3.10 38.78 27.16
N LEU A 54 -1.92 38.16 27.28
CA LEU A 54 -1.80 36.75 27.59
C LEU A 54 -2.27 36.46 29.04
N ASP A 55 -1.92 37.32 29.97
CA ASP A 55 -2.34 37.24 31.37
C ASP A 55 -3.87 37.36 31.48
N ASP A 56 -4.44 38.42 30.89
CA ASP A 56 -5.90 38.66 30.85
C ASP A 56 -6.64 37.47 30.15
N GLY A 57 -6.04 36.88 29.08
CA GLY A 57 -6.57 35.71 28.42
C GLY A 57 -6.53 34.43 29.28
N SER A 58 -5.45 34.28 30.04
CA SER A 58 -5.27 33.17 31.00
C SER A 58 -6.29 33.24 32.14
N ASP A 59 -6.50 34.42 32.70
CA ASP A 59 -7.51 34.65 33.73
C ASP A 59 -8.93 34.38 33.21
N THR A 60 -9.22 34.81 32.00
CA THR A 60 -10.50 34.52 31.31
C THR A 60 -10.72 33.02 31.10
N LEU A 61 -9.67 32.31 30.69
CA LEU A 61 -9.71 30.86 30.53
C LEU A 61 -9.93 30.14 31.86
N GLN A 62 -9.22 30.56 32.88
CA GLN A 62 -9.34 30.02 34.25
C GLN A 62 -10.76 30.19 34.80
N SER A 63 -11.34 31.38 34.67
CA SER A 63 -12.72 31.63 35.13
C SER A 63 -13.73 30.81 34.33
N SER A 64 -13.60 30.77 32.99
CA SER A 64 -14.51 29.99 32.14
C SER A 64 -14.42 28.48 32.42
N LEU A 65 -13.23 27.97 32.74
CA LEU A 65 -13.05 26.56 33.14
C LEU A 65 -13.66 26.29 34.52
N ALA A 66 -13.53 27.24 35.46
CA ALA A 66 -14.14 27.12 36.77
C ALA A 66 -15.68 27.13 36.69
N ASP A 67 -16.27 28.05 35.91
CA ASP A 67 -17.70 28.13 35.68
C ASP A 67 -18.25 26.89 34.96
N GLY A 68 -17.47 26.38 33.97
CA GLY A 68 -17.80 25.12 33.29
C GLY A 68 -17.77 23.91 34.24
N ALA A 69 -16.78 23.84 35.13
CA ALA A 69 -16.68 22.78 36.13
C ALA A 69 -17.82 22.85 37.16
N GLU A 70 -18.23 24.06 37.54
CA GLU A 70 -19.38 24.24 38.41
C GLU A 70 -20.71 23.86 37.73
N THR A 71 -20.89 24.27 36.48
CA THR A 71 -22.06 23.87 35.66
C THR A 71 -22.14 22.35 35.52
N VAL A 72 -21.01 21.66 35.32
CA VAL A 72 -20.97 20.18 35.27
C VAL A 72 -21.30 19.55 36.61
N LYS A 73 -20.92 20.19 37.75
CA LYS A 73 -21.25 19.73 39.11
C LYS A 73 -22.74 19.96 39.45
N GLU A 74 -23.28 21.07 39.00
CA GLU A 74 -24.70 21.41 39.23
C GLU A 74 -25.63 20.55 38.42
N ASN A 75 -25.26 20.20 37.17
CA ASN A 75 -25.89 19.14 36.41
C ASN A 75 -25.55 17.80 37.10
N LYS A 76 -26.30 17.43 38.12
CA LYS A 76 -26.26 16.12 38.77
C LYS A 76 -26.69 15.05 37.79
N ALA A 77 -25.82 14.81 36.78
CA ALA A 77 -25.87 13.60 35.99
C ALA A 77 -25.53 12.46 36.96
N GLY A 78 -26.54 11.70 37.38
CA GLY A 78 -26.30 10.51 38.19
C GLY A 78 -25.37 9.52 37.41
N ASP A 79 -24.79 8.59 38.11
CA ASP A 79 -23.89 7.58 37.52
C ASP A 79 -24.44 6.97 36.23
N VAL A 80 -25.75 6.82 36.10
CA VAL A 80 -26.44 6.36 34.89
C VAL A 80 -26.26 7.30 33.67
N ASN A 81 -26.17 8.62 33.88
CA ASN A 81 -25.95 9.57 32.80
C ASN A 81 -24.45 9.58 32.37
N TYR A 82 -23.54 9.32 33.29
CA TYR A 82 -22.11 9.15 32.94
C TYR A 82 -21.90 7.84 32.16
N GLU A 83 -22.57 6.75 32.54
CA GLU A 83 -22.56 5.50 31.78
C GLU A 83 -23.20 5.66 30.40
N MET A 84 -24.34 6.37 30.27
CA MET A 84 -24.97 6.64 28.97
C MET A 84 -24.13 7.52 28.05
N ILE A 85 -23.27 8.40 28.58
CA ILE A 85 -22.35 9.21 27.77
C ILE A 85 -21.09 8.42 27.42
N ALA A 86 -20.60 7.61 28.33
CA ALA A 86 -19.40 6.77 28.13
C ALA A 86 -19.69 5.54 27.25
N ALA A 87 -20.88 4.96 27.37
CA ALA A 87 -21.34 3.82 26.60
C ALA A 87 -22.81 4.06 26.18
N PRO A 88 -23.06 4.90 25.14
CA PRO A 88 -24.42 5.27 24.71
C PRO A 88 -25.21 4.11 24.12
N VAL A 89 -24.58 2.99 23.88
CA VAL A 89 -25.18 1.75 23.39
C VAL A 89 -24.70 0.61 24.28
N ASP A 90 -25.61 -0.15 24.84
CA ASP A 90 -25.32 -1.42 25.49
C ASP A 90 -25.14 -2.46 24.37
N ASP A 91 -23.88 -2.75 24.05
CA ASP A 91 -23.51 -3.57 22.91
C ASP A 91 -23.37 -5.01 23.39
N ASP A 92 -24.35 -5.84 23.06
CA ASP A 92 -24.31 -7.29 23.33
C ASP A 92 -23.37 -7.95 22.31
N GLU A 93 -22.07 -7.79 22.51
CA GLU A 93 -21.01 -8.26 21.61
C GLU A 93 -20.92 -9.80 21.69
N ALA A 94 -21.64 -10.51 20.85
CA ALA A 94 -21.43 -11.93 20.62
C ALA A 94 -20.22 -12.14 19.69
N LYS A 95 -19.03 -12.26 20.23
CA LYS A 95 -17.82 -12.59 19.45
C LYS A 95 -17.91 -14.02 18.92
N MET A 96 -18.11 -14.16 17.62
CA MET A 96 -18.10 -15.48 16.97
C MET A 96 -16.70 -16.09 16.90
N THR A 97 -15.66 -15.24 16.69
CA THR A 97 -14.25 -15.61 16.71
C THR A 97 -13.40 -14.40 17.09
N GLU A 98 -12.20 -14.66 17.59
CA GLU A 98 -11.26 -13.63 17.96
C GLU A 98 -10.15 -13.52 16.90
N VAL A 99 -9.85 -12.29 16.45
CA VAL A 99 -8.72 -12.02 15.57
C VAL A 99 -7.59 -11.46 16.43
N PRO A 100 -6.55 -12.27 16.73
CA PRO A 100 -5.57 -11.92 17.76
C PRO A 100 -4.75 -10.68 17.45
N ASN A 101 -4.46 -10.43 16.18
CA ASN A 101 -3.63 -9.31 15.76
C ASN A 101 -3.92 -8.87 14.30
N ASN A 102 -3.34 -7.74 13.90
CA ASN A 102 -3.51 -7.20 12.56
C ASN A 102 -2.96 -8.13 11.45
N GLY A 103 -1.95 -8.97 11.74
CA GLY A 103 -1.43 -9.97 10.81
C GLY A 103 -2.50 -10.97 10.40
N HIS A 104 -3.26 -11.48 11.35
CA HIS A 104 -4.40 -12.39 11.10
C HIS A 104 -5.52 -11.72 10.30
N ALA A 105 -5.80 -10.43 10.58
CA ALA A 105 -6.79 -9.68 9.82
C ALA A 105 -6.39 -9.47 8.36
N MET A 106 -5.09 -9.29 8.09
CA MET A 106 -4.54 -9.08 6.75
C MET A 106 -4.17 -10.38 6.02
N ALA A 107 -4.11 -11.51 6.73
CA ALA A 107 -3.74 -12.82 6.18
C ALA A 107 -4.54 -13.20 4.92
N PRO A 108 -5.89 -13.02 4.83
CA PRO A 108 -6.67 -13.35 3.64
C PRO A 108 -6.14 -12.67 2.37
N TYR A 109 -5.80 -11.39 2.49
CA TYR A 109 -5.27 -10.61 1.40
C TYR A 109 -3.85 -11.03 1.01
N MET A 110 -2.95 -11.13 1.98
CA MET A 110 -1.55 -11.51 1.76
C MET A 110 -1.41 -12.94 1.22
N MET A 111 -2.25 -13.88 1.65
CA MET A 111 -2.31 -15.23 1.10
C MET A 111 -2.71 -15.23 -0.37
N SER A 112 -3.72 -14.44 -0.75
CA SER A 112 -4.14 -14.30 -2.15
C SER A 112 -3.02 -13.74 -3.02
N VAL A 113 -2.30 -12.72 -2.54
CA VAL A 113 -1.12 -12.15 -3.21
C VAL A 113 -0.01 -13.18 -3.36
N GLY A 114 0.33 -13.88 -2.27
CA GLY A 114 1.40 -14.90 -2.27
C GLY A 114 1.13 -16.04 -3.24
N LEU A 115 -0.12 -16.54 -3.31
CA LEU A 115 -0.52 -17.57 -4.26
C LEU A 115 -0.45 -17.09 -5.72
N TRP A 116 -0.81 -15.85 -5.99
CA TRP A 116 -0.72 -15.26 -7.32
C TRP A 116 0.73 -15.07 -7.77
N VAL A 117 1.56 -14.46 -6.91
CA VAL A 117 2.97 -14.20 -7.21
C VAL A 117 3.74 -15.51 -7.37
N GLY A 118 3.47 -16.50 -6.54
CA GLY A 118 4.11 -17.81 -6.66
C GLY A 118 3.75 -18.52 -7.96
N ALA A 119 2.48 -18.49 -8.37
CA ALA A 119 2.05 -19.02 -9.66
C ALA A 119 2.70 -18.27 -10.84
N LEU A 120 2.79 -16.93 -10.75
CA LEU A 120 3.45 -16.11 -11.77
C LEU A 120 4.95 -16.44 -11.88
N ALA A 121 5.65 -16.46 -10.74
CA ALA A 121 7.08 -16.75 -10.70
C ALA A 121 7.40 -18.14 -11.26
N PHE A 122 6.61 -19.14 -10.89
CA PHE A 122 6.82 -20.48 -11.39
C PHE A 122 6.57 -20.59 -12.89
N CYS A 123 5.49 -19.99 -13.40
CA CYS A 123 5.24 -19.97 -14.84
C CYS A 123 6.28 -19.22 -15.65
N LEU A 124 6.96 -18.21 -15.07
CA LEU A 124 8.09 -17.53 -15.70
C LEU A 124 9.34 -18.40 -15.77
N MET A 125 9.59 -19.18 -14.73
CA MET A 125 10.80 -20.03 -14.66
C MET A 125 10.67 -21.35 -15.40
N TYR A 126 9.45 -21.89 -15.50
CA TYR A 126 9.22 -23.20 -16.10
C TYR A 126 9.06 -23.10 -17.62
N PRO A 127 9.82 -23.88 -18.41
CA PRO A 127 9.81 -23.81 -19.87
C PRO A 127 8.52 -24.43 -20.47
N LEU A 128 7.46 -23.61 -20.53
CA LEU A 128 6.12 -24.05 -20.97
C LEU A 128 6.08 -24.43 -22.46
N THR A 129 6.82 -23.70 -23.29
CA THR A 129 6.82 -23.87 -24.77
C THR A 129 7.75 -24.97 -25.27
N LYS A 130 8.75 -25.36 -24.48
CA LYS A 130 9.72 -26.39 -24.88
C LYS A 130 9.11 -27.78 -24.81
N TYR A 131 9.35 -28.59 -25.83
CA TYR A 131 9.00 -30.00 -25.86
C TYR A 131 10.17 -30.84 -26.36
N ASN A 132 10.27 -32.07 -25.84
CA ASN A 132 11.29 -33.03 -26.26
C ASN A 132 10.61 -34.18 -27.04
N GLY A 133 11.14 -34.49 -28.25
CA GLY A 133 10.66 -35.60 -29.08
C GLY A 133 9.53 -35.19 -30.02
N LYS A 134 8.80 -36.21 -30.54
CA LYS A 134 7.73 -35.99 -31.54
C LYS A 134 6.42 -35.57 -30.89
N LEU A 135 5.87 -34.41 -31.27
CA LEU A 135 4.59 -33.88 -30.82
C LEU A 135 3.44 -34.84 -31.29
N LYS A 136 2.89 -35.62 -30.35
CA LYS A 136 1.75 -36.53 -30.61
C LYS A 136 0.46 -35.74 -30.79
N SER A 137 0.07 -34.94 -29.77
CA SER A 137 -1.14 -34.11 -29.78
C SER A 137 -0.96 -32.92 -28.86
N GLY A 138 -1.76 -31.86 -29.03
CA GLY A 138 -1.77 -30.70 -28.14
C GLY A 138 -2.22 -31.06 -26.73
N PHE A 139 -3.14 -32.00 -26.59
CA PHE A 139 -3.57 -32.49 -25.28
C PHE A 139 -2.45 -33.20 -24.52
N ALA A 140 -1.67 -34.08 -25.20
CA ALA A 140 -0.51 -34.72 -24.58
C ALA A 140 0.58 -33.72 -24.17
N TRP A 141 0.77 -32.69 -24.98
CA TRP A 141 1.72 -31.60 -24.63
C TRP A 141 1.25 -30.81 -23.43
N TRP A 142 -0.04 -30.37 -23.43
CA TRP A 142 -0.63 -29.72 -22.28
C TRP A 142 -0.50 -30.58 -21.02
N GLY A 143 -0.90 -31.86 -21.07
CA GLY A 143 -0.87 -32.77 -19.94
C GLY A 143 0.55 -32.99 -19.37
N SER A 144 1.57 -33.05 -20.24
CA SER A 144 2.98 -33.13 -19.83
C SER A 144 3.42 -31.92 -19.01
N LYS A 145 2.94 -30.71 -19.32
CA LYS A 145 3.25 -29.50 -18.53
C LYS A 145 2.36 -29.39 -17.31
N ALA A 146 1.08 -29.71 -17.45
CA ALA A 146 0.10 -29.67 -16.37
C ALA A 146 0.44 -30.67 -15.24
N SER A 147 1.05 -31.82 -15.58
CA SER A 147 1.51 -32.80 -14.57
C SER A 147 2.60 -32.30 -13.63
N VAL A 148 3.26 -31.21 -13.95
CA VAL A 148 4.22 -30.53 -13.08
C VAL A 148 3.58 -29.31 -12.41
N LEU A 149 2.86 -28.49 -13.19
CA LEU A 149 2.27 -27.25 -12.74
C LEU A 149 1.21 -27.45 -11.64
N TYR A 150 0.26 -28.36 -11.85
CA TYR A 150 -0.84 -28.53 -10.89
C TYR A 150 -0.41 -29.19 -9.56
N PRO A 151 0.43 -30.23 -9.54
CA PRO A 151 0.97 -30.71 -8.27
C PRO A 151 1.75 -29.64 -7.50
N LEU A 152 2.52 -28.81 -8.19
CA LEU A 152 3.23 -27.72 -7.56
C LEU A 152 2.29 -26.63 -7.03
N ALA A 153 1.21 -26.30 -7.76
CA ALA A 153 0.17 -25.40 -7.30
C ALA A 153 -0.52 -25.92 -6.03
N LEU A 154 -0.82 -27.22 -5.97
CA LEU A 154 -1.36 -27.86 -4.77
C LEU A 154 -0.37 -27.77 -3.61
N LEU A 155 0.90 -28.10 -3.84
CA LEU A 155 1.95 -27.98 -2.84
C LEU A 155 2.07 -26.54 -2.33
N GLN A 156 2.02 -25.55 -3.19
CA GLN A 156 2.06 -24.12 -2.83
C GLN A 156 0.88 -23.77 -1.91
N GLY A 157 -0.35 -24.21 -2.24
CA GLY A 157 -1.53 -23.95 -1.41
C GLY A 157 -1.39 -24.54 0.00
N VAL A 158 -0.90 -25.78 0.12
CA VAL A 158 -0.64 -26.43 1.41
C VAL A 158 0.49 -25.69 2.15
N LEU A 159 1.58 -25.36 1.45
CA LEU A 159 2.77 -24.77 2.05
C LEU A 159 2.49 -23.39 2.65
N VAL A 160 1.66 -22.56 2.00
CA VAL A 160 1.28 -21.23 2.52
C VAL A 160 0.59 -21.36 3.88
N ILE A 161 -0.40 -22.24 4.01
CA ILE A 161 -1.09 -22.45 5.28
C ILE A 161 -0.15 -23.06 6.33
N PHE A 162 0.65 -24.07 5.92
CA PHE A 162 1.61 -24.73 6.81
C PHE A 162 2.64 -23.75 7.38
N LEU A 163 3.25 -22.91 6.53
CA LEU A 163 4.24 -21.93 6.99
C LEU A 163 3.63 -20.89 7.91
N LEU A 164 2.45 -20.36 7.59
CA LEU A 164 1.75 -19.44 8.47
C LEU A 164 1.42 -20.08 9.82
N HIS A 165 1.00 -21.34 9.82
CA HIS A 165 0.70 -22.05 11.06
C HIS A 165 1.95 -22.26 11.93
N VAL A 166 3.07 -22.68 11.32
CA VAL A 166 4.31 -23.00 12.07
C VAL A 166 5.04 -21.74 12.53
N PHE A 167 5.15 -20.70 11.71
CA PHE A 167 5.95 -19.52 12.02
C PHE A 167 5.18 -18.39 12.68
N ASP A 168 3.90 -18.24 12.38
CA ASP A 168 3.05 -17.13 12.87
C ASP A 168 1.98 -17.62 13.87
N GLY A 169 1.90 -18.93 14.14
CA GLY A 169 0.86 -19.49 15.00
C GLY A 169 -0.56 -19.36 14.42
N PHE A 170 -0.67 -19.15 13.11
CA PHE A 170 -1.94 -18.94 12.42
C PHE A 170 -2.89 -20.14 12.58
N THR A 171 -4.02 -19.90 13.22
CA THR A 171 -5.04 -20.92 13.51
C THR A 171 -6.41 -20.48 12.98
N PRO A 172 -6.72 -20.74 11.69
CA PRO A 172 -8.02 -20.41 11.15
C PRO A 172 -9.12 -21.23 11.80
N ALA A 173 -10.30 -20.65 11.98
CA ALA A 173 -11.46 -21.33 12.58
C ALA A 173 -11.82 -22.63 11.86
N GLN A 174 -11.53 -22.75 10.56
CA GLN A 174 -11.84 -23.92 9.74
C GLN A 174 -10.60 -24.35 8.93
N MET A 175 -9.57 -24.89 9.61
CA MET A 175 -8.28 -25.28 9.03
C MET A 175 -8.42 -26.14 7.75
N GLY A 176 -9.24 -27.18 7.77
CA GLY A 176 -9.41 -28.07 6.61
C GLY A 176 -9.98 -27.34 5.38
N LYS A 177 -10.94 -26.44 5.58
CA LYS A 177 -11.48 -25.63 4.48
C LYS A 177 -10.48 -24.57 4.01
N ALA A 178 -9.68 -24.02 4.92
CA ALA A 178 -8.63 -23.07 4.57
C ALA A 178 -7.58 -23.70 3.64
N VAL A 179 -7.09 -24.89 3.98
CA VAL A 179 -6.16 -25.66 3.14
C VAL A 179 -6.78 -26.03 1.80
N ALA A 180 -7.99 -26.58 1.79
CA ALA A 180 -8.67 -26.97 0.56
C ALA A 180 -8.91 -25.77 -0.36
N PHE A 181 -9.33 -24.64 0.20
CA PHE A 181 -9.55 -23.42 -0.57
C PHE A 181 -8.25 -22.78 -1.06
N ALA A 182 -7.18 -22.81 -0.27
CA ALA A 182 -5.85 -22.37 -0.69
C ALA A 182 -5.33 -23.18 -1.89
N CYS A 183 -5.52 -24.51 -1.85
CA CYS A 183 -5.19 -25.39 -2.97
C CYS A 183 -6.01 -25.05 -4.24
N LEU A 184 -7.32 -24.87 -4.09
CA LEU A 184 -8.20 -24.48 -5.21
C LEU A 184 -7.80 -23.13 -5.81
N THR A 185 -7.55 -22.13 -4.97
CA THR A 185 -7.12 -20.80 -5.38
C THR A 185 -5.78 -20.85 -6.10
N SER A 186 -4.82 -21.61 -5.59
CA SER A 186 -3.50 -21.80 -6.22
C SER A 186 -3.64 -22.44 -7.61
N VAL A 187 -4.48 -23.46 -7.75
CA VAL A 187 -4.76 -24.10 -9.05
C VAL A 187 -5.46 -23.14 -10.02
N ALA A 188 -6.42 -22.34 -9.55
CA ALA A 188 -7.12 -21.36 -10.37
C ALA A 188 -6.14 -20.28 -10.88
N PHE A 189 -5.32 -19.73 -10.02
CA PHE A 189 -4.32 -18.72 -10.38
C PHE A 189 -3.26 -19.29 -11.32
N THR A 190 -2.80 -20.50 -11.06
CA THR A 190 -1.87 -21.21 -11.96
C THR A 190 -2.48 -21.43 -13.34
N SER A 191 -3.78 -21.76 -13.43
CA SER A 191 -4.47 -21.94 -14.70
C SER A 191 -4.53 -20.64 -15.53
N ILE A 192 -4.79 -19.50 -14.88
CA ILE A 192 -4.72 -18.18 -15.51
C ILE A 192 -3.30 -17.91 -16.03
N MET A 193 -2.30 -18.08 -15.16
CA MET A 193 -0.89 -17.83 -15.51
C MET A 193 -0.44 -18.74 -16.66
N TYR A 194 -0.83 -20.00 -16.61
CA TYR A 194 -0.49 -20.98 -17.65
C TYR A 194 -1.03 -20.56 -19.02
N PHE A 195 -2.29 -20.12 -19.09
CA PHE A 195 -2.88 -19.63 -20.32
C PHE A 195 -2.15 -18.40 -20.87
N PHE A 196 -1.96 -17.36 -20.07
CA PHE A 196 -1.35 -16.12 -20.53
C PHE A 196 0.12 -16.28 -20.90
N ASN A 197 0.85 -17.11 -20.15
CA ASN A 197 2.24 -17.40 -20.47
C ASN A 197 2.40 -18.23 -21.75
N ILE A 198 1.56 -19.24 -21.97
CA ILE A 198 1.64 -20.01 -23.22
C ILE A 198 1.19 -19.17 -24.41
N SER A 199 0.21 -18.28 -24.25
CA SER A 199 -0.33 -17.48 -25.36
C SER A 199 0.60 -16.33 -25.74
N LEU A 200 1.16 -15.60 -24.78
CA LEU A 200 1.87 -14.33 -24.97
C LEU A 200 3.33 -14.35 -24.46
N GLY A 201 3.81 -15.47 -23.91
CA GLY A 201 5.17 -15.55 -23.37
C GLY A 201 5.42 -14.57 -22.22
N LYS A 202 6.57 -13.91 -22.23
CA LYS A 202 6.93 -12.90 -21.21
C LYS A 202 5.97 -11.72 -21.15
N VAL A 203 5.40 -11.31 -22.29
CA VAL A 203 4.36 -10.27 -22.34
C VAL A 203 3.13 -10.69 -21.53
N GLY A 204 2.74 -11.98 -21.61
CA GLY A 204 1.65 -12.51 -20.78
C GLY A 204 1.92 -12.39 -19.28
N SER A 205 3.14 -12.71 -18.86
CA SER A 205 3.56 -12.54 -17.45
C SER A 205 3.53 -11.07 -17.02
N PHE A 206 3.98 -10.16 -17.87
CA PHE A 206 3.92 -8.72 -17.59
C PHE A 206 2.47 -8.24 -17.44
N LEU A 207 1.58 -8.66 -18.34
CA LEU A 207 0.16 -8.34 -18.26
C LEU A 207 -0.47 -8.87 -16.96
N MET A 208 -0.07 -10.06 -16.51
CA MET A 208 -0.56 -10.63 -15.25
C MET A 208 -0.02 -9.91 -14.03
N LEU A 209 1.18 -9.34 -14.11
CA LEU A 209 1.72 -8.45 -13.07
C LEU A 209 0.92 -7.14 -13.00
N VAL A 210 0.62 -6.51 -14.14
CA VAL A 210 -0.23 -5.31 -14.19
C VAL A 210 -1.63 -5.62 -13.67
N PHE A 211 -2.20 -6.76 -14.08
CA PHE A 211 -3.51 -7.20 -13.59
C PHE A 211 -3.51 -7.44 -12.08
N MET A 212 -2.40 -7.96 -11.51
CA MET A 212 -2.24 -8.07 -10.06
C MET A 212 -2.40 -6.72 -9.35
N VAL A 213 -1.77 -5.66 -9.88
CA VAL A 213 -1.89 -4.31 -9.28
C VAL A 213 -3.35 -3.83 -9.30
N ILE A 214 -4.06 -4.08 -10.40
CA ILE A 214 -5.50 -3.77 -10.49
C ILE A 214 -6.30 -4.57 -9.45
N GLN A 215 -5.99 -5.86 -9.26
CA GLN A 215 -6.64 -6.72 -8.27
C GLN A 215 -6.35 -6.28 -6.84
N LEU A 216 -5.12 -5.81 -6.54
CA LEU A 216 -4.77 -5.29 -5.23
C LEU A 216 -5.69 -4.13 -4.83
N ALA A 217 -5.94 -3.20 -5.76
CA ALA A 217 -6.87 -2.10 -5.54
C ALA A 217 -8.34 -2.55 -5.53
N GLY A 218 -8.70 -3.47 -6.44
CA GLY A 218 -10.09 -3.87 -6.71
C GLY A 218 -10.68 -4.86 -5.72
N SER A 219 -9.87 -5.61 -4.99
CA SER A 219 -10.34 -6.70 -4.12
C SER A 219 -10.89 -6.26 -2.76
N ALA A 220 -10.77 -4.97 -2.41
CA ALA A 220 -11.11 -4.46 -1.07
C ALA A 220 -10.45 -5.27 0.08
N GLY A 221 -9.23 -5.74 -0.18
CA GLY A 221 -8.50 -6.59 0.76
C GLY A 221 -8.06 -5.86 2.03
N THR A 222 -7.80 -4.55 1.94
CA THR A 222 -7.33 -3.70 3.05
C THR A 222 -8.43 -2.82 3.62
N TYR A 223 -9.34 -2.31 2.79
CA TYR A 223 -10.43 -1.42 3.18
C TYR A 223 -11.76 -1.92 2.61
N PRO A 224 -12.89 -1.69 3.30
CA PRO A 224 -14.21 -2.00 2.77
C PRO A 224 -14.50 -1.28 1.44
N VAL A 225 -15.25 -1.94 0.54
CA VAL A 225 -15.61 -1.38 -0.79
C VAL A 225 -16.29 -0.02 -0.65
N GLN A 226 -17.09 0.16 0.41
CA GLN A 226 -17.86 1.38 0.67
C GLN A 226 -16.98 2.60 0.93
N LEU A 227 -15.76 2.39 1.45
CA LEU A 227 -14.77 3.45 1.71
C LEU A 227 -13.80 3.64 0.53
N SER A 228 -13.96 2.84 -0.52
CA SER A 228 -13.09 2.86 -1.70
C SER A 228 -13.68 3.78 -2.79
N PRO A 229 -12.84 4.33 -3.71
CA PRO A 229 -13.32 5.11 -4.84
C PRO A 229 -14.32 4.34 -5.71
N ALA A 230 -15.23 5.05 -6.40
CA ALA A 230 -16.26 4.46 -7.26
C ALA A 230 -15.73 3.50 -8.35
N PHE A 231 -14.48 3.66 -8.77
CA PHE A 231 -13.80 2.74 -9.68
C PHE A 231 -13.68 1.33 -9.08
N VAL A 232 -13.31 1.22 -7.80
CA VAL A 232 -13.13 -0.06 -7.10
C VAL A 232 -14.43 -0.85 -7.07
N SER A 233 -15.55 -0.19 -6.74
CA SER A 233 -16.87 -0.85 -6.71
C SER A 233 -17.27 -1.45 -8.06
N LYS A 234 -16.84 -0.85 -9.18
CA LYS A 234 -17.16 -1.35 -10.52
C LYS A 234 -16.34 -2.58 -10.92
N ILE A 235 -15.07 -2.64 -10.50
CA ILE A 235 -14.18 -3.75 -10.87
C ILE A 235 -14.18 -4.89 -9.84
N HIS A 236 -14.64 -4.64 -8.62
CA HIS A 236 -14.63 -5.58 -7.50
C HIS A 236 -15.18 -6.96 -7.86
N ALA A 237 -16.33 -7.02 -8.52
CA ALA A 237 -16.96 -8.27 -8.91
C ALA A 237 -16.21 -9.04 -10.04
N TRP A 238 -15.30 -8.39 -10.76
CA TRP A 238 -14.59 -8.98 -11.89
C TRP A 238 -13.21 -9.52 -11.57
N VAL A 239 -12.66 -9.13 -10.41
CA VAL A 239 -11.30 -9.53 -10.05
C VAL A 239 -11.29 -10.81 -9.20
N PRO A 240 -10.47 -11.80 -9.55
CA PRO A 240 -10.36 -13.07 -8.82
C PRO A 240 -10.00 -12.89 -7.33
N PHE A 241 -9.21 -11.88 -6.99
CA PHE A 241 -8.82 -11.62 -5.59
C PHE A 241 -9.99 -11.32 -4.68
N THR A 242 -11.07 -10.71 -5.16
CA THR A 242 -12.29 -10.51 -4.38
C THR A 242 -12.77 -11.82 -3.77
N TYR A 243 -12.92 -12.82 -4.60
CA TYR A 243 -13.43 -14.13 -4.18
C TYR A 243 -12.42 -14.89 -3.31
N SER A 244 -11.12 -14.77 -3.58
CA SER A 244 -10.12 -15.42 -2.74
C SER A 244 -10.03 -14.77 -1.37
N VAL A 245 -10.05 -13.45 -1.28
CA VAL A 245 -10.00 -12.71 -0.01
C VAL A 245 -11.25 -12.95 0.83
N ASP A 246 -12.45 -12.90 0.22
CA ASP A 246 -13.71 -13.12 0.93
C ASP A 246 -13.80 -14.55 1.50
N ALA A 247 -13.41 -15.56 0.71
CA ALA A 247 -13.42 -16.92 1.20
C ALA A 247 -12.37 -17.15 2.31
N PHE A 248 -11.17 -16.59 2.17
CA PHE A 248 -10.18 -16.70 3.24
C PHE A 248 -10.65 -15.99 4.51
N ARG A 249 -11.27 -14.80 4.42
CA ARG A 249 -11.89 -14.17 5.58
C ARG A 249 -12.93 -15.06 6.24
N SER A 250 -13.81 -15.66 5.44
CA SER A 250 -14.85 -16.54 5.95
C SER A 250 -14.30 -17.77 6.67
N VAL A 251 -13.27 -18.43 6.12
CA VAL A 251 -12.71 -19.65 6.76
C VAL A 251 -11.80 -19.34 7.95
N ILE A 252 -11.23 -18.15 8.01
CA ILE A 252 -10.40 -17.69 9.13
C ILE A 252 -11.26 -17.28 10.30
N CYS A 253 -12.33 -16.50 10.06
CA CYS A 253 -13.18 -15.90 11.09
C CYS A 253 -14.57 -16.54 11.20
N ALA A 254 -14.77 -17.77 10.72
CA ALA A 254 -16.07 -18.47 10.73
C ALA A 254 -17.24 -17.62 10.18
N GLY A 255 -16.96 -16.84 9.12
CA GLY A 255 -17.90 -15.91 8.52
C GLY A 255 -18.91 -16.59 7.58
N GLU A 256 -19.26 -15.89 6.51
CA GLU A 256 -20.27 -16.28 5.53
C GLU A 256 -19.93 -17.55 4.75
N SER A 257 -20.89 -18.03 3.97
CA SER A 257 -20.73 -19.22 3.12
C SER A 257 -19.72 -18.98 2.00
N ILE A 258 -18.72 -19.83 1.88
CA ILE A 258 -17.71 -19.80 0.80
C ILE A 258 -18.19 -20.42 -0.53
N ARG A 259 -19.49 -20.72 -0.69
CA ARG A 259 -20.02 -21.39 -1.91
C ARG A 259 -19.74 -20.59 -3.17
N THR A 260 -20.07 -19.30 -3.16
CA THR A 260 -19.87 -18.43 -4.34
C THR A 260 -18.39 -18.31 -4.72
N PRO A 261 -17.45 -17.99 -3.80
CA PRO A 261 -16.02 -18.02 -4.10
C PRO A 261 -15.52 -19.35 -4.66
N VAL A 262 -15.93 -20.46 -4.09
CA VAL A 262 -15.53 -21.80 -4.57
C VAL A 262 -16.02 -22.04 -6.00
N ILE A 263 -17.29 -21.70 -6.29
CA ILE A 263 -17.85 -21.85 -7.66
C ILE A 263 -17.06 -20.98 -8.64
N VAL A 264 -16.79 -19.73 -8.29
CA VAL A 264 -16.05 -18.82 -9.18
C VAL A 264 -14.63 -19.34 -9.44
N MET A 265 -13.91 -19.80 -8.41
CA MET A 265 -12.58 -20.39 -8.57
C MET A 265 -12.58 -21.65 -9.42
N CYS A 266 -13.59 -22.53 -9.26
CA CYS A 266 -13.78 -23.70 -10.11
C CYS A 266 -14.05 -23.31 -11.57
N VAL A 267 -14.93 -22.33 -11.80
CA VAL A 267 -15.23 -21.84 -13.15
C VAL A 267 -13.98 -21.25 -13.80
N ILE A 268 -13.23 -20.42 -13.10
CA ILE A 268 -11.95 -19.87 -13.58
C ILE A 268 -10.99 -21.00 -13.96
N THR A 269 -10.81 -21.97 -13.08
CA THR A 269 -9.94 -23.13 -13.33
C THR A 269 -10.35 -23.87 -14.60
N ILE A 270 -11.63 -24.20 -14.75
CA ILE A 270 -12.16 -24.95 -15.91
C ILE A 270 -11.98 -24.13 -17.19
N VAL A 271 -12.41 -22.86 -17.19
CA VAL A 271 -12.34 -21.99 -18.36
C VAL A 271 -10.90 -21.83 -18.84
N PHE A 272 -9.98 -21.46 -17.96
CA PHE A 272 -8.59 -21.25 -18.36
C PHE A 272 -7.87 -22.55 -18.71
N THR A 273 -8.23 -23.67 -18.10
CA THR A 273 -7.73 -24.99 -18.50
C THR A 273 -8.18 -25.36 -19.91
N ILE A 274 -9.45 -25.16 -20.22
CA ILE A 274 -9.99 -25.40 -21.58
C ILE A 274 -9.32 -24.49 -22.62
N LEU A 275 -9.20 -23.20 -22.32
CA LEU A 275 -8.52 -22.24 -23.20
C LEU A 275 -7.05 -22.64 -23.43
N THR A 276 -6.36 -23.07 -22.41
CA THR A 276 -4.97 -23.54 -22.50
C THR A 276 -4.88 -24.81 -23.38
N ILE A 277 -5.79 -25.77 -23.23
CA ILE A 277 -5.83 -26.98 -24.08
C ILE A 277 -6.07 -26.59 -25.54
N ILE A 278 -7.01 -25.67 -25.82
CA ILE A 278 -7.29 -25.16 -27.14
C ILE A 278 -6.05 -24.51 -27.75
N GLU A 279 -5.35 -23.68 -26.99
CA GLU A 279 -4.11 -23.04 -27.44
C GLU A 279 -3.02 -24.06 -27.77
N PHE A 280 -2.83 -25.10 -26.96
CA PHE A 280 -1.89 -26.18 -27.28
C PHE A 280 -2.29 -26.98 -28.51
N GLN A 281 -3.59 -27.22 -28.73
CA GLN A 281 -4.08 -27.88 -29.95
C GLN A 281 -3.81 -27.02 -31.17
N PHE A 282 -4.08 -25.72 -31.08
CA PHE A 282 -3.85 -24.78 -32.19
C PHE A 282 -2.36 -24.69 -32.53
N ARG A 283 -1.48 -24.57 -31.54
CA ARG A 283 -0.02 -24.57 -31.72
C ARG A 283 0.47 -25.86 -32.35
N THR A 284 0.02 -27.01 -31.85
CA THR A 284 0.41 -28.31 -32.40
C THR A 284 0.03 -28.45 -33.86
N ARG A 285 -1.19 -27.98 -34.26
CA ARG A 285 -1.62 -27.99 -35.65
C ARG A 285 -0.73 -27.10 -36.52
N ARG A 286 -0.40 -25.91 -36.08
CA ARG A 286 0.47 -24.97 -36.80
C ARG A 286 1.88 -25.51 -36.97
N ILE A 287 2.49 -26.05 -35.90
CA ILE A 287 3.83 -26.66 -35.93
C ILE A 287 3.84 -27.82 -36.97
N LYS A 288 2.84 -28.71 -36.93
CA LYS A 288 2.72 -29.83 -37.91
C LYS A 288 2.55 -29.35 -39.34
N ALA A 289 1.94 -28.18 -39.53
CA ALA A 289 1.73 -27.56 -40.87
C ALA A 289 2.92 -26.70 -41.33
N GLY A 290 4.01 -26.61 -40.56
CA GLY A 290 5.17 -25.77 -40.85
C GLY A 290 4.90 -24.26 -40.85
N LYS A 291 3.80 -23.83 -40.19
CA LYS A 291 3.41 -22.40 -40.14
C LYS A 291 3.94 -21.73 -38.87
N PRO A 292 4.42 -20.47 -38.97
CA PRO A 292 4.90 -19.73 -37.78
C PRO A 292 3.78 -19.56 -36.76
N ILE A 293 4.15 -19.60 -35.51
CA ILE A 293 3.28 -19.36 -34.36
C ILE A 293 3.48 -17.90 -33.90
N PHE A 294 2.49 -17.32 -33.26
CA PHE A 294 2.61 -15.95 -32.69
C PHE A 294 3.77 -15.82 -31.72
N HIS A 295 4.09 -16.89 -31.00
CA HIS A 295 5.23 -16.96 -30.11
C HIS A 295 6.58 -16.79 -30.85
N ASP A 296 6.74 -17.37 -32.05
CA ASP A 296 7.94 -17.24 -32.87
C ASP A 296 8.19 -15.77 -33.25
N PHE A 297 7.10 -15.04 -33.55
CA PHE A 297 7.16 -13.59 -33.79
C PHE A 297 7.56 -12.81 -32.54
N LEU A 298 7.07 -13.19 -31.37
CA LEU A 298 7.47 -12.56 -30.10
C LEU A 298 8.93 -12.88 -29.75
N GLU A 299 9.39 -14.12 -30.03
CA GLU A 299 10.76 -14.54 -29.81
C GLU A 299 11.74 -13.78 -30.73
N GLU A 300 11.38 -13.59 -32.01
CA GLU A 300 12.14 -12.77 -32.96
C GLU A 300 12.29 -11.31 -32.50
N LYS A 301 11.29 -10.79 -31.77
CA LYS A 301 11.31 -9.45 -31.18
C LYS A 301 11.92 -9.40 -29.76
N GLY A 302 12.41 -10.53 -29.24
CA GLY A 302 12.98 -10.61 -27.88
C GLY A 302 11.94 -10.49 -26.75
N LEU A 303 10.65 -10.65 -27.08
CA LEU A 303 9.51 -10.49 -26.17
C LEU A 303 8.94 -11.82 -25.65
N ALA A 304 9.50 -12.96 -26.06
CA ALA A 304 9.08 -14.29 -25.61
C ALA A 304 10.12 -14.96 -24.70
#